data_f7289258ef4427cbb2d0dba2792c9427
#
_entry.id   f7289258ef4427cbb2d0dba2792c9427
#
_cell.length_a   1.000
_cell.length_b   1.000
_cell.length_c   1.000
_cell.angle_alpha   90.00
_cell.angle_beta   90.00
_cell.angle_gamma   90.00
#
_symmetry.space_group_name_H-M   'P 1'
#
loop_
_entity.id
_entity.type
_entity.pdbx_description
1 polymer ?
#
loop_
_entity_poly.entity_id
_entity_poly.type
_entity_poly.pdbx_seq_one_letter_code
_entity_poly.pdbx_strand_id
1 'polypeptide(L)'
;MKKSIIYLLGIAVVIPAFMSCSDFLDQNPDLRTTLDSEEKIANILVSAYISGAGSYQLVAELSSDNVCDYGITKNYNQFYQDVYEWAEEVTSNNDAPRNIWSSNYNNIANANQALSAIEELGGPTTTRLKASKGEALIC
;
A
#
# COMPACT_ATOMS: atom_id res chain seq x y z
N MET A 1 -9.15 -61.03 -8.91
CA MET A 1 -10.26 -60.08 -8.89
C MET A 1 -10.24 -59.11 -7.67
N LYS A 2 -10.09 -59.57 -6.45
CA LYS A 2 -10.10 -58.67 -5.25
C LYS A 2 -8.94 -57.64 -5.24
N LYS A 3 -7.72 -57.99 -5.69
CA LYS A 3 -6.57 -57.04 -5.71
C LYS A 3 -6.75 -55.96 -6.76
N SER A 4 -7.33 -56.24 -7.91
CA SER A 4 -7.58 -55.22 -8.96
C SER A 4 -8.62 -54.18 -8.54
N ILE A 5 -9.60 -54.56 -7.74
CA ILE A 5 -10.62 -53.64 -7.21
C ILE A 5 -10.00 -52.68 -6.18
N ILE A 6 -9.04 -53.12 -5.38
CA ILE A 6 -8.34 -52.29 -4.41
C ILE A 6 -7.47 -51.22 -5.08
N TYR A 7 -6.79 -51.57 -6.18
CA TYR A 7 -6.00 -50.57 -6.96
C TYR A 7 -6.91 -49.57 -7.68
N LEU A 8 -8.06 -49.99 -8.22
CA LEU A 8 -9.05 -49.08 -8.83
C LEU A 8 -9.67 -48.11 -7.81
N LEU A 9 -9.97 -48.58 -6.60
CA LEU A 9 -10.46 -47.75 -5.50
C LEU A 9 -9.38 -46.77 -5.01
N GLY A 10 -8.10 -47.16 -4.94
CA GLY A 10 -6.98 -46.30 -4.60
C GLY A 10 -6.78 -45.14 -5.60
N ILE A 11 -6.88 -45.45 -6.91
CA ILE A 11 -6.75 -44.44 -7.96
C ILE A 11 -7.94 -43.47 -7.96
N ALA A 12 -9.15 -43.93 -7.70
CA ALA A 12 -10.35 -43.10 -7.65
C ALA A 12 -10.36 -42.09 -6.49
N VAL A 13 -9.61 -42.35 -5.39
CA VAL A 13 -9.49 -41.44 -4.26
C VAL A 13 -8.39 -40.40 -4.44
N VAL A 14 -7.33 -40.74 -5.20
CA VAL A 14 -6.16 -39.86 -5.40
C VAL A 14 -6.44 -38.77 -6.45
N ILE A 15 -7.20 -39.04 -7.49
CA ILE A 15 -7.49 -38.10 -8.59
C ILE A 15 -8.20 -36.79 -8.10
N PRO A 16 -9.24 -36.81 -7.25
CA PRO A 16 -9.91 -35.60 -6.79
C PRO A 16 -9.04 -34.74 -5.85
N ALA A 17 -8.00 -35.30 -5.21
CA ALA A 17 -7.12 -34.54 -4.34
C ALA A 17 -6.23 -33.54 -5.09
N PHE A 18 -5.97 -33.76 -6.38
CA PHE A 18 -5.17 -32.83 -7.20
C PHE A 18 -5.99 -31.74 -7.89
N MET A 19 -7.32 -31.86 -7.95
CA MET A 19 -8.19 -30.85 -8.60
C MET A 19 -8.73 -29.79 -7.65
N SER A 20 -8.47 -29.87 -6.36
CA SER A 20 -9.07 -29.00 -5.33
C SER A 20 -8.36 -27.68 -5.09
N CYS A 21 -7.22 -27.41 -5.75
CA CYS A 21 -6.40 -26.23 -5.40
C CYS A 21 -6.43 -25.09 -6.41
N SER A 22 -7.05 -25.23 -7.59
CA SER A 22 -7.03 -24.16 -8.60
C SER A 22 -7.89 -22.97 -8.21
N ASP A 23 -9.11 -23.17 -7.76
CA ASP A 23 -10.04 -22.10 -7.42
C ASP A 23 -9.62 -21.28 -6.19
N PHE A 24 -8.87 -21.89 -5.27
CA PHE A 24 -8.39 -21.19 -4.08
C PHE A 24 -7.24 -20.24 -4.37
N LEU A 25 -6.43 -20.53 -5.39
CA LEU A 25 -5.30 -19.68 -5.80
C LEU A 25 -5.72 -18.57 -6.77
N ASP A 26 -6.86 -18.73 -7.44
CA ASP A 26 -7.41 -17.70 -8.34
C ASP A 26 -8.21 -16.62 -7.60
N GLN A 27 -8.56 -16.84 -6.34
CA GLN A 27 -9.15 -15.80 -5.51
C GLN A 27 -8.03 -14.95 -4.88
N ASN A 28 -8.14 -13.63 -5.04
CA ASN A 28 -7.27 -12.71 -4.32
C ASN A 28 -7.31 -13.06 -2.82
N PRO A 29 -6.16 -13.32 -2.18
CA PRO A 29 -6.10 -13.80 -0.78
C PRO A 29 -6.64 -12.79 0.24
N ASP A 30 -6.84 -11.56 -0.18
CA ASP A 30 -7.48 -10.50 0.60
C ASP A 30 -8.81 -10.16 -0.07
N LEU A 31 -9.76 -9.69 0.70
CA LEU A 31 -11.01 -9.07 0.22
C LEU A 31 -10.74 -7.79 -0.62
N ARG A 32 -9.62 -7.75 -1.33
CA ARG A 32 -9.25 -6.63 -2.18
C ARG A 32 -10.26 -6.53 -3.30
N THR A 33 -10.88 -5.38 -3.39
CA THR A 33 -11.77 -5.05 -4.48
C THR A 33 -10.98 -5.06 -5.79
N THR A 34 -11.37 -5.87 -6.75
CA THR A 34 -10.83 -5.80 -8.11
C THR A 34 -11.18 -4.45 -8.72
N LEU A 35 -10.20 -3.79 -9.35
CA LEU A 35 -10.37 -2.48 -9.97
C LEU A 35 -10.95 -2.64 -11.40
N ASP A 36 -12.16 -3.17 -11.49
CA ASP A 36 -12.84 -3.53 -12.72
C ASP A 36 -13.77 -2.42 -13.28
N SER A 37 -13.73 -1.23 -12.68
CA SER A 37 -14.56 -0.10 -13.11
C SER A 37 -13.86 1.25 -12.92
N GLU A 38 -14.26 2.23 -13.74
CA GLU A 38 -13.75 3.60 -13.67
C GLU A 38 -13.95 4.24 -12.28
N GLU A 39 -15.05 3.89 -11.61
CA GLU A 39 -15.34 4.41 -10.27
C GLU A 39 -14.37 3.86 -9.23
N LYS A 40 -14.08 2.57 -9.26
CA LYS A 40 -13.12 1.95 -8.35
C LYS A 40 -11.71 2.47 -8.56
N ILE A 41 -11.32 2.72 -9.82
CA ILE A 41 -10.04 3.36 -10.15
C ILE A 41 -9.97 4.78 -9.59
N ALA A 42 -11.01 5.58 -9.74
CA ALA A 42 -11.06 6.92 -9.15
C ALA A 42 -10.98 6.88 -7.61
N ASN A 43 -11.63 5.89 -6.99
CA ASN A 43 -11.62 5.74 -5.54
C ASN A 43 -10.24 5.36 -4.98
N ILE A 44 -9.47 4.49 -5.66
CA ILE A 44 -8.11 4.17 -5.20
C ILE A 44 -7.17 5.37 -5.35
N LEU A 45 -7.36 6.24 -6.33
CA LEU A 45 -6.55 7.44 -6.50
C LEU A 45 -6.73 8.45 -5.36
N VAL A 46 -7.88 8.48 -4.70
CA VAL A 46 -8.05 9.27 -3.46
C VAL A 46 -7.03 8.85 -2.39
N SER A 47 -6.65 7.58 -2.35
CA SER A 47 -5.65 7.05 -1.43
C SER A 47 -4.20 7.21 -1.93
N ALA A 48 -3.99 7.75 -3.14
CA ALA A 48 -2.67 8.05 -3.69
C ALA A 48 -2.16 9.44 -3.28
N TYR A 49 -3.02 10.28 -2.68
CA TYR A 49 -2.60 11.59 -2.19
C TYR A 49 -1.86 11.50 -0.85
N ILE A 50 -0.86 12.35 -0.69
CA ILE A 50 -0.03 12.38 0.52
C ILE A 50 -0.87 12.83 1.71
N SER A 51 -1.12 11.92 2.64
CA SER A 51 -1.81 12.19 3.90
C SER A 51 -0.89 12.69 5.02
N GLY A 52 0.41 12.77 4.81
CA GLY A 52 1.42 13.06 5.83
C GLY A 52 2.28 14.32 5.57
N ALA A 53 1.83 15.25 4.73
CA ALA A 53 2.62 16.46 4.41
C ALA A 53 2.98 17.28 5.65
N GLY A 54 2.11 17.30 6.67
CA GLY A 54 2.38 18.00 7.94
C GLY A 54 3.56 17.43 8.70
N SER A 55 3.71 16.13 8.76
CA SER A 55 4.83 15.46 9.44
C SER A 55 6.16 15.75 8.74
N TYR A 56 6.17 15.77 7.40
CA TYR A 56 7.37 16.12 6.65
C TYR A 56 7.82 17.56 6.93
N GLN A 57 6.89 18.51 6.91
CA GLN A 57 7.17 19.90 7.24
C GLN A 57 7.68 20.05 8.67
N LEU A 58 7.05 19.36 9.64
CA LEU A 58 7.46 19.40 11.04
C LEU A 58 8.90 18.91 11.22
N VAL A 59 9.26 17.77 10.63
CA VAL A 59 10.63 17.24 10.69
C VAL A 59 11.61 18.21 10.02
N ALA A 60 11.27 18.78 8.87
CA ALA A 60 12.13 19.72 8.16
C ALA A 60 12.35 21.02 8.96
N GLU A 61 11.29 21.57 9.56
CA GLU A 61 11.37 22.78 10.39
C GLU A 61 12.18 22.53 11.67
N LEU A 62 11.95 21.41 12.37
CA LEU A 62 12.71 21.05 13.57
C LEU A 62 14.19 20.82 13.28
N SER A 63 14.53 20.33 12.07
CA SER A 63 15.93 20.11 11.65
C SER A 63 16.60 21.36 11.08
N SER A 64 15.90 22.49 11.05
CA SER A 64 16.38 23.76 10.52
C SER A 64 16.70 24.76 11.65
N ASP A 65 17.25 25.91 11.30
CA ASP A 65 17.49 27.03 12.18
C ASP A 65 16.26 27.94 12.38
N ASN A 66 15.11 27.57 11.83
CA ASN A 66 13.84 28.30 11.99
C ASN A 66 13.19 28.07 13.36
N VAL A 67 13.57 27.03 14.08
CA VAL A 67 13.03 26.67 15.39
C VAL A 67 14.09 26.87 16.47
N CYS A 68 13.70 27.46 17.59
CA CYS A 68 14.56 27.69 18.75
C CYS A 68 13.92 27.13 20.01
N ASP A 69 14.66 26.33 20.75
CA ASP A 69 14.25 25.86 22.07
C ASP A 69 14.59 26.93 23.12
N TYR A 70 13.57 27.52 23.76
CA TYR A 70 13.73 28.48 24.86
C TYR A 70 13.95 27.80 26.23
N GLY A 71 13.97 26.46 26.29
CA GLY A 71 14.26 25.72 27.53
C GLY A 71 13.21 25.86 28.65
N ILE A 72 12.01 26.39 28.36
CA ILE A 72 11.00 26.70 29.38
C ILE A 72 10.30 25.45 29.92
N THR A 73 10.13 24.42 29.11
CA THR A 73 9.54 23.14 29.55
C THR A 73 10.21 22.00 28.82
N LYS A 74 10.78 21.02 29.54
CA LYS A 74 11.39 19.82 28.96
C LYS A 74 10.37 18.68 28.82
N ASN A 75 9.17 18.97 28.38
CA ASN A 75 8.12 17.96 28.24
C ASN A 75 7.84 17.64 26.77
N TYR A 76 8.91 17.64 25.96
CA TYR A 76 8.84 17.28 24.56
C TYR A 76 8.83 15.74 24.40
N ASN A 77 8.18 15.27 23.35
CA ASN A 77 8.38 13.91 22.90
C ASN A 77 9.84 13.73 22.50
N GLN A 78 10.50 12.69 22.98
CA GLN A 78 11.92 12.41 22.73
C GLN A 78 12.25 12.43 21.23
N PHE A 79 11.37 11.95 20.39
CA PHE A 79 11.54 12.02 18.93
C PHE A 79 11.81 13.43 18.41
N TYR A 80 11.02 14.42 18.86
CA TYR A 80 11.19 15.79 18.39
C TYR A 80 12.47 16.43 18.91
N GLN A 81 12.88 16.06 20.11
CA GLN A 81 14.16 16.49 20.67
C GLN A 81 15.33 15.89 19.85
N ASP A 82 15.28 14.60 19.55
CA ASP A 82 16.30 13.91 18.76
C ASP A 82 16.43 14.55 17.35
N VAL A 83 15.30 14.87 16.70
CA VAL A 83 15.27 15.56 15.40
C VAL A 83 15.88 16.96 15.49
N TYR A 84 15.54 17.73 16.52
CA TYR A 84 16.05 19.08 16.74
C TYR A 84 17.57 19.09 17.01
N GLU A 85 18.04 18.14 17.80
CA GLU A 85 19.46 17.98 18.16
C GLU A 85 20.29 17.25 17.11
N TRP A 86 19.67 16.80 16.00
CA TRP A 86 20.29 15.94 14.99
C TRP A 86 20.89 14.65 15.58
N ALA A 87 20.26 14.16 16.66
CA ALA A 87 20.62 12.92 17.30
C ALA A 87 20.09 11.70 16.50
N GLU A 88 20.65 10.53 16.77
CA GLU A 88 20.10 9.30 16.22
C GLU A 88 18.70 9.04 16.79
N GLU A 89 17.69 8.92 15.91
CA GLU A 89 16.30 8.66 16.30
C GLU A 89 16.17 7.25 16.87
N VAL A 90 15.88 7.16 18.17
CA VAL A 90 15.72 5.89 18.89
C VAL A 90 14.23 5.56 19.11
N THR A 91 13.35 6.53 19.11
CA THR A 91 11.94 6.37 19.42
C THR A 91 11.07 6.30 18.17
N SER A 92 10.10 5.39 18.16
CA SER A 92 9.08 5.32 17.09
C SER A 92 7.99 6.35 17.35
N ASN A 93 7.75 7.21 16.36
CA ASN A 93 6.68 8.20 16.37
C ASN A 93 5.96 8.16 15.01
N ASN A 94 4.69 8.62 14.96
CA ASN A 94 3.93 8.71 13.71
C ASN A 94 4.56 9.69 12.71
N ASP A 95 5.32 10.68 13.18
CA ASP A 95 6.04 11.66 12.36
C ASP A 95 7.46 11.22 11.99
N ALA A 96 7.87 10.01 12.38
CA ALA A 96 9.19 9.48 12.11
C ALA A 96 9.43 9.31 10.59
N PRO A 97 10.67 9.53 10.09
CA PRO A 97 11.02 9.39 8.67
C PRO A 97 10.57 8.08 8.04
N ARG A 98 10.60 6.97 8.81
CA ARG A 98 10.09 5.66 8.40
C ARG A 98 8.62 5.71 7.97
N ASN A 99 7.77 6.40 8.73
CA ASN A 99 6.34 6.50 8.46
C ASN A 99 6.06 7.43 7.27
N ILE A 100 6.81 8.51 7.15
CA ILE A 100 6.80 9.38 5.97
C ILE A 100 7.18 8.57 4.73
N TRP A 101 8.25 7.79 4.81
CA TRP A 101 8.70 6.91 3.73
C TRP A 101 7.62 5.88 3.33
N SER A 102 7.08 5.14 4.31
CA SER A 102 6.04 4.15 4.09
C SER A 102 4.79 4.76 3.47
N SER A 103 4.37 5.94 3.92
CA SER A 103 3.21 6.65 3.37
C SER A 103 3.42 7.00 1.89
N ASN A 104 4.58 7.56 1.54
CA ASN A 104 4.88 7.92 0.16
C ASN A 104 4.90 6.68 -0.76
N TYR A 105 5.52 5.58 -0.33
CA TYR A 105 5.54 4.35 -1.13
C TYR A 105 4.17 3.70 -1.25
N ASN A 106 3.31 3.79 -0.24
CA ASN A 106 1.92 3.35 -0.34
C ASN A 106 1.13 4.18 -1.37
N ASN A 107 1.35 5.49 -1.39
CA ASN A 107 0.71 6.38 -2.36
C ASN A 107 1.14 6.05 -3.79
N ILE A 108 2.45 5.85 -4.01
CA ILE A 108 3.00 5.40 -5.29
C ILE A 108 2.43 4.03 -5.71
N ALA A 109 2.29 3.10 -4.76
CA ALA A 109 1.71 1.79 -5.04
C ALA A 109 0.24 1.91 -5.49
N ASN A 110 -0.56 2.76 -4.84
CA ASN A 110 -1.96 3.01 -5.22
C ASN A 110 -2.06 3.66 -6.61
N ALA A 111 -1.20 4.63 -6.91
CA ALA A 111 -1.15 5.26 -8.24
C ALA A 111 -0.76 4.24 -9.33
N ASN A 112 0.26 3.41 -9.09
CA ASN A 112 0.66 2.36 -10.01
C ASN A 112 -0.43 1.30 -10.21
N GLN A 113 -1.15 0.94 -9.16
CA GLN A 113 -2.27 0.01 -9.24
C GLN A 113 -3.42 0.59 -10.08
N ALA A 114 -3.71 1.88 -9.93
CA ALA A 114 -4.68 2.57 -10.78
C ALA A 114 -4.25 2.58 -12.26
N LEU A 115 -2.98 2.85 -12.54
CA LEU A 115 -2.44 2.81 -13.92
C LEU A 115 -2.55 1.41 -14.53
N SER A 116 -2.20 0.36 -13.79
CA SER A 116 -2.35 -1.03 -14.24
C SER A 116 -3.80 -1.37 -14.56
N ALA A 117 -4.73 -1.01 -13.68
CA ALA A 117 -6.15 -1.24 -13.88
C ALA A 117 -6.71 -0.51 -15.11
N ILE A 118 -6.24 0.72 -15.39
CA ILE A 118 -6.63 1.45 -16.60
C ILE A 118 -6.19 0.68 -17.86
N GLU A 119 -4.98 0.14 -17.88
CA GLU A 119 -4.49 -0.63 -19.03
C GLU A 119 -5.26 -1.96 -19.16
N GLU A 120 -5.60 -2.63 -18.07
CA GLU A 120 -6.42 -3.84 -18.07
C GLU A 120 -7.85 -3.61 -18.61
N LEU A 121 -8.41 -2.42 -18.40
CA LEU A 121 -9.69 -2.00 -18.98
C LEU A 121 -9.61 -1.60 -20.48
N GLY A 122 -8.45 -1.77 -21.10
CA GLY A 122 -8.24 -1.43 -22.52
C GLY A 122 -7.70 -0.02 -22.75
N GLY A 123 -7.11 0.58 -21.71
CA GLY A 123 -6.50 1.91 -21.77
C GLY A 123 -7.47 3.06 -21.47
N PRO A 124 -7.00 4.31 -21.53
CA PRO A 124 -7.77 5.50 -21.18
C PRO A 124 -8.75 5.88 -22.29
N THR A 125 -9.77 5.07 -22.53
CA THR A 125 -10.74 5.24 -23.63
C THR A 125 -11.76 6.33 -23.35
N THR A 126 -12.20 6.49 -22.10
CA THR A 126 -13.19 7.48 -21.69
C THR A 126 -12.53 8.75 -21.14
N THR A 127 -13.31 9.82 -21.04
CA THR A 127 -12.85 11.09 -20.44
C THR A 127 -12.46 10.90 -19.00
N ARG A 128 -13.18 10.06 -18.24
CA ARG A 128 -12.91 9.77 -16.84
C ARG A 128 -11.60 8.99 -16.68
N LEU A 129 -11.37 7.95 -17.49
CA LEU A 129 -10.12 7.19 -17.46
C LEU A 129 -8.90 8.03 -17.89
N LYS A 130 -9.08 8.96 -18.84
CA LYS A 130 -8.03 9.92 -19.20
C LYS A 130 -7.67 10.84 -18.04
N ALA A 131 -8.67 11.35 -17.34
CA ALA A 131 -8.46 12.18 -16.16
C ALA A 131 -7.77 11.38 -15.05
N SER A 132 -8.26 10.18 -14.73
CA SER A 132 -7.65 9.28 -13.72
C SER A 132 -6.20 8.89 -14.08
N LYS A 133 -5.90 8.65 -15.37
CA LYS A 133 -4.52 8.39 -15.80
C LYS A 133 -3.62 9.61 -15.60
N GLY A 134 -4.10 10.80 -15.95
CA GLY A 134 -3.38 12.06 -15.72
C GLY A 134 -3.12 12.29 -14.24
N GLU A 135 -4.12 12.08 -13.40
CA GLU A 135 -4.03 12.17 -11.94
C GLU A 135 -2.99 11.19 -11.37
N ALA A 136 -3.05 9.92 -11.74
CA ALA A 136 -2.12 8.89 -11.29
C ALA A 136 -0.66 9.14 -11.71
N LEU A 137 -0.42 9.88 -12.79
CA LEU A 137 0.93 10.23 -13.24
C LEU A 137 1.53 11.44 -12.51
N ILE A 138 0.71 12.20 -11.77
CA ILE A 138 1.12 13.41 -11.02
C ILE A 138 1.32 13.07 -9.54
N CYS A 139 0.57 12.10 -8.99
CA CYS A 139 0.73 11.67 -7.61
C CYS A 139 2.06 10.95 -7.38
#